data_77e86d7a916fbad47c79fbea40c78c4e
#
_entry.id   77e86d7a916fbad47c79fbea40c78c4e
#
_cell.length_a   1.000
_cell.length_b   1.000
_cell.length_c   1.000
_cell.angle_alpha   90.00
_cell.angle_beta   90.00
_cell.angle_gamma   90.00
#
_symmetry.space_group_name_H-M   'P 1'
#
loop_
_entity.id
_entity.type
_entity.pdbx_description
1 polymer ?
#
loop_
_entity_poly.entity_id
_entity_poly.type
_entity_poly.pdbx_seq_one_letter_code
_entity_poly.pdbx_strand_id
1 'polypeptide(L)'
;VAIQASPSPAQFAQLGRMLGEAKRPIVILGGGGWSPGACDDLRRFVEANALPVACAFRFQDLFDNHHPNYVGDVGIGINPKLAERIRGSDLVLAIGPRLGEMTTSGYTLFDAPVPRQPIVHVHSGAEELGRVYQARLMINSGMAEFAAGVRDLRVDSSAWRTAAAEARADYEAWQQQPPVMRAITPAVDQWQVVQQLRAALPADTIVTNGAGNFATWAHRFWRYGPLKARPDGSQTRSQLAPTSGAMGAGVPAAVAAKIVQPERTVVCFAGDGDFLMTGQELATAAQYGAGVIVIVFDNGMYGTIRMHQEREFPERMIGNELANPDFARLCEAFGGFGARVERTADFGPALQAALQFTNTQRRPAVLHLKVDPQAITPAQTLDQIRAAAQTRLASERG
;
A
#
# COMPACT_ATOMS: atom_id res chain seq x y z
N VAL A 1 12.01 26.66 9.15
CA VAL A 1 12.69 25.53 8.51
C VAL A 1 13.00 24.52 9.60
N ALA A 2 12.56 23.26 9.45
CA ALA A 2 12.88 22.21 10.41
C ALA A 2 14.37 21.85 10.29
N ILE A 3 15.02 21.66 11.46
CA ILE A 3 16.40 21.19 11.49
C ILE A 3 16.42 19.71 11.13
N GLN A 4 17.30 19.34 10.18
CA GLN A 4 17.50 17.95 9.78
C GLN A 4 18.94 17.52 10.13
N ALA A 5 19.08 16.34 10.73
CA ALA A 5 20.37 15.70 10.89
C ALA A 5 20.90 15.21 9.53
N SER A 6 22.21 15.21 9.37
CA SER A 6 22.89 14.68 8.19
C SER A 6 23.89 13.60 8.59
N PRO A 7 24.04 12.52 7.80
CA PRO A 7 25.02 11.49 8.10
C PRO A 7 26.46 12.03 8.04
N SER A 8 27.33 11.51 8.89
CA SER A 8 28.76 11.82 8.83
C SER A 8 29.44 11.08 7.66
N PRO A 9 30.60 11.60 7.16
CA PRO A 9 31.40 10.88 6.16
C PRO A 9 31.79 9.46 6.58
N ALA A 10 32.02 9.25 7.88
CA ALA A 10 32.33 7.92 8.43
C ALA A 10 31.16 6.94 8.31
N GLN A 11 29.92 7.40 8.50
CA GLN A 11 28.72 6.57 8.33
C GLN A 11 28.50 6.20 6.86
N PHE A 12 28.71 7.12 5.92
CA PHE A 12 28.65 6.80 4.49
C PHE A 12 29.75 5.83 4.06
N ALA A 13 30.98 6.01 4.56
CA ALA A 13 32.07 5.07 4.31
C ALA A 13 31.77 3.67 4.87
N GLN A 14 31.15 3.58 6.05
CA GLN A 14 30.70 2.30 6.62
C GLN A 14 29.60 1.66 5.82
N LEU A 15 28.58 2.43 5.40
CA LEU A 15 27.52 1.96 4.51
C LEU A 15 28.10 1.39 3.21
N GLY A 16 29.03 2.13 2.57
CA GLY A 16 29.69 1.69 1.34
C GLY A 16 30.45 0.37 1.51
N ARG A 17 31.17 0.18 2.62
CA ARG A 17 31.81 -1.11 2.92
C ARG A 17 30.80 -2.23 3.12
N MET A 18 29.77 -2.02 3.95
CA MET A 18 28.73 -3.03 4.20
C MET A 18 28.03 -3.42 2.90
N LEU A 19 27.73 -2.46 2.02
CA LEU A 19 27.11 -2.74 0.74
C LEU A 19 28.06 -3.47 -0.22
N GLY A 20 29.35 -3.10 -0.25
CA GLY A 20 30.35 -3.78 -1.07
C GLY A 20 30.64 -5.24 -0.66
N GLU A 21 30.38 -5.59 0.59
CA GLU A 21 30.54 -6.94 1.13
C GLU A 21 29.27 -7.80 0.96
N ALA A 22 28.11 -7.18 0.70
CA ALA A 22 26.84 -7.87 0.58
C ALA A 22 26.77 -8.73 -0.69
N LYS A 23 25.95 -9.77 -0.63
CA LYS A 23 25.63 -10.66 -1.76
C LYS A 23 24.13 -10.69 -2.08
N ARG A 24 23.30 -10.33 -1.13
CA ARG A 24 21.84 -10.31 -1.22
C ARG A 24 21.25 -9.11 -0.47
N PRO A 25 21.66 -7.87 -0.85
CA PRO A 25 21.10 -6.68 -0.23
C PRO A 25 19.65 -6.46 -0.64
N ILE A 26 18.87 -5.83 0.24
CA ILE A 26 17.52 -5.33 -0.07
C ILE A 26 17.29 -3.99 0.59
N VAL A 27 16.57 -3.09 -0.12
CA VAL A 27 16.18 -1.78 0.39
C VAL A 27 14.71 -1.82 0.78
N ILE A 28 14.37 -1.25 1.94
CA ILE A 28 13.00 -1.02 2.39
C ILE A 28 12.83 0.49 2.60
N LEU A 29 11.99 1.13 1.79
CA LEU A 29 11.68 2.56 1.86
C LEU A 29 10.41 2.80 2.65
N GLY A 30 10.36 3.86 3.44
CA GLY A 30 9.15 4.23 4.15
C GLY A 30 9.28 5.57 4.87
N GLY A 31 8.32 5.84 5.75
CA GLY A 31 8.31 7.04 6.59
C GLY A 31 8.05 8.34 5.86
N GLY A 32 8.14 9.42 6.61
CA GLY A 32 7.92 10.78 6.12
C GLY A 32 9.22 11.51 5.77
N GLY A 33 9.08 12.80 5.41
CA GLY A 33 10.23 13.68 5.14
C GLY A 33 10.86 13.51 3.76
N TRP A 34 10.24 12.76 2.86
CA TRP A 34 10.67 12.61 1.47
C TRP A 34 10.24 13.82 0.62
N SER A 35 11.13 14.25 -0.25
CA SER A 35 10.86 15.19 -1.33
C SER A 35 11.02 14.52 -2.70
N PRO A 36 10.49 15.08 -3.79
CA PRO A 36 10.73 14.56 -5.14
C PRO A 36 12.22 14.44 -5.46
N GLY A 37 13.02 15.44 -5.09
CA GLY A 37 14.48 15.43 -5.28
C GLY A 37 15.15 14.30 -4.47
N ALA A 38 14.71 14.07 -3.23
CA ALA A 38 15.22 12.94 -2.42
C ALA A 38 14.86 11.58 -3.04
N CYS A 39 13.66 11.44 -3.58
CA CYS A 39 13.26 10.22 -4.31
C CYS A 39 14.09 10.03 -5.58
N ASP A 40 14.39 11.11 -6.33
CA ASP A 40 15.23 11.05 -7.52
C ASP A 40 16.69 10.70 -7.19
N ASP A 41 17.26 11.27 -6.14
CA ASP A 41 18.62 10.94 -5.69
C ASP A 41 18.71 9.49 -5.23
N LEU A 42 17.71 9.02 -4.48
CA LEU A 42 17.64 7.62 -4.08
C LEU A 42 17.48 6.67 -5.27
N ARG A 43 16.65 7.04 -6.25
CA ARG A 43 16.48 6.25 -7.48
C ARG A 43 17.81 6.09 -8.21
N ARG A 44 18.60 7.17 -8.36
CA ARG A 44 19.94 7.11 -8.96
C ARG A 44 20.88 6.16 -8.21
N PHE A 45 20.88 6.20 -6.88
CA PHE A 45 21.63 5.27 -6.06
C PHE A 45 21.21 3.82 -6.28
N VAL A 46 19.90 3.55 -6.30
CA VAL A 46 19.32 2.23 -6.54
C VAL A 46 19.68 1.70 -7.93
N GLU A 47 19.50 2.50 -8.98
CA GLU A 47 19.80 2.14 -10.36
C GLU A 47 21.28 1.81 -10.55
N ALA A 48 22.15 2.67 -10.02
CA ALA A 48 23.58 2.51 -10.18
C ALA A 48 24.15 1.26 -9.51
N ASN A 49 23.48 0.78 -8.47
CA ASN A 49 23.87 -0.40 -7.70
C ASN A 49 22.96 -1.61 -7.91
N ALA A 50 22.00 -1.55 -8.84
CA ALA A 50 21.03 -2.61 -9.13
C ALA A 50 20.33 -3.16 -7.88
N LEU A 51 19.96 -2.29 -6.92
CA LEU A 51 19.38 -2.69 -5.65
C LEU A 51 17.89 -3.04 -5.79
N PRO A 52 17.41 -4.18 -5.28
CA PRO A 52 15.97 -4.45 -5.16
C PRO A 52 15.36 -3.56 -4.08
N VAL A 53 14.24 -2.90 -4.40
CA VAL A 53 13.55 -1.95 -3.53
C VAL A 53 12.15 -2.44 -3.20
N ALA A 54 11.85 -2.60 -1.92
CA ALA A 54 10.50 -2.74 -1.40
C ALA A 54 10.07 -1.45 -0.67
N CYS A 55 8.76 -1.18 -0.64
CA CYS A 55 8.23 -0.08 0.15
C CYS A 55 7.53 -0.58 1.40
N ALA A 56 7.64 0.16 2.50
CA ALA A 56 6.94 -0.11 3.74
C ALA A 56 5.44 0.12 3.58
N PHE A 57 4.66 -0.44 4.49
CA PHE A 57 3.20 -0.38 4.51
C PHE A 57 2.66 1.04 4.27
N ARG A 58 1.91 1.20 3.17
CA ARG A 58 1.26 2.45 2.75
C ARG A 58 2.22 3.60 2.36
N PHE A 59 3.42 3.22 1.88
CA PHE A 59 4.42 4.15 1.33
C PHE A 59 4.88 3.71 -0.08
N GLN A 60 4.03 3.03 -0.84
CA GLN A 60 4.39 2.45 -2.13
C GLN A 60 4.72 3.50 -3.19
N ASP A 61 4.21 4.73 -3.06
CA ASP A 61 4.50 5.86 -3.93
C ASP A 61 5.86 6.56 -3.69
N LEU A 62 6.68 6.05 -2.78
CA LEU A 62 8.06 6.52 -2.62
C LEU A 62 8.99 6.04 -3.73
N PHE A 63 8.60 4.97 -4.44
CA PHE A 63 9.35 4.45 -5.57
C PHE A 63 8.39 4.05 -6.69
N ASP A 64 8.78 4.28 -7.95
CA ASP A 64 7.94 3.92 -9.10
C ASP A 64 7.71 2.40 -9.14
N ASN A 65 6.45 1.97 -9.02
CA ASN A 65 6.12 0.54 -9.03
C ASN A 65 6.29 -0.12 -10.40
N HIS A 66 6.46 0.67 -11.47
CA HIS A 66 6.80 0.17 -12.80
C HIS A 66 8.31 -0.04 -12.98
N HIS A 67 9.13 0.54 -12.11
CA HIS A 67 10.59 0.47 -12.20
C HIS A 67 11.10 -0.97 -12.01
N PRO A 68 12.11 -1.44 -12.79
CA PRO A 68 12.62 -2.82 -12.70
C PRO A 68 13.22 -3.18 -11.34
N ASN A 69 13.68 -2.21 -10.58
CA ASN A 69 14.20 -2.43 -9.22
C ASN A 69 13.11 -2.53 -8.14
N TYR A 70 11.84 -2.15 -8.44
CA TYR A 70 10.75 -2.30 -7.49
C TYR A 70 10.32 -3.76 -7.37
N VAL A 71 10.31 -4.30 -6.14
CA VAL A 71 10.03 -5.71 -5.88
C VAL A 71 8.82 -5.96 -4.98
N GLY A 72 8.06 -4.91 -4.64
CA GLY A 72 6.81 -5.03 -3.90
C GLY A 72 6.75 -4.15 -2.65
N ASP A 73 5.79 -4.46 -1.80
CA ASP A 73 5.59 -3.80 -0.52
C ASP A 73 5.70 -4.77 0.64
N VAL A 74 6.14 -4.26 1.79
CA VAL A 74 6.18 -4.98 3.06
C VAL A 74 5.08 -4.45 3.97
N GLY A 75 4.35 -5.36 4.60
CA GLY A 75 3.20 -5.01 5.43
C GLY A 75 2.13 -6.09 5.39
N ILE A 76 0.88 -5.70 5.55
CA ILE A 76 -0.26 -6.63 5.53
C ILE A 76 -0.40 -7.24 4.13
N GLY A 77 -0.32 -8.57 4.03
CA GLY A 77 -0.46 -9.29 2.76
C GLY A 77 0.80 -9.27 1.90
N ILE A 78 1.98 -9.14 2.51
CA ILE A 78 3.28 -9.24 1.84
C ILE A 78 3.37 -10.48 0.93
N ASN A 79 3.98 -10.33 -0.24
CA ASN A 79 4.33 -11.46 -1.08
C ASN A 79 5.23 -12.44 -0.31
N PRO A 80 4.84 -13.72 -0.14
CA PRO A 80 5.64 -14.72 0.59
C PRO A 80 7.08 -14.82 0.07
N LYS A 81 7.29 -14.75 -1.24
CA LYS A 81 8.62 -14.78 -1.84
C LYS A 81 9.45 -13.55 -1.47
N LEU A 82 8.82 -12.35 -1.39
CA LEU A 82 9.51 -11.16 -0.90
C LEU A 82 9.90 -11.31 0.57
N ALA A 83 8.99 -11.86 1.41
CA ALA A 83 9.29 -12.14 2.81
C ALA A 83 10.47 -13.11 2.97
N GLU A 84 10.53 -14.18 2.15
CA GLU A 84 11.65 -15.11 2.12
C GLU A 84 12.97 -14.43 1.69
N ARG A 85 12.93 -13.58 0.65
CA ARG A 85 14.10 -12.81 0.21
C ARG A 85 14.62 -11.89 1.31
N ILE A 86 13.74 -11.21 2.03
CA ILE A 86 14.12 -10.35 3.17
C ILE A 86 14.73 -11.19 4.29
N ARG A 87 14.12 -12.32 4.66
CA ARG A 87 14.70 -13.22 5.68
C ARG A 87 16.03 -13.84 5.26
N GLY A 88 16.23 -14.08 3.96
CA GLY A 88 17.46 -14.62 3.39
C GLY A 88 18.48 -13.55 2.97
N SER A 89 18.20 -12.26 3.15
CA SER A 89 19.14 -11.19 2.83
C SER A 89 20.34 -11.19 3.79
N ASP A 90 21.47 -10.68 3.33
CA ASP A 90 22.67 -10.49 4.14
C ASP A 90 22.95 -9.01 4.42
N LEU A 91 22.09 -8.13 3.92
CA LEU A 91 22.04 -6.71 4.26
C LEU A 91 20.65 -6.15 3.98
N VAL A 92 20.04 -5.50 4.97
CA VAL A 92 18.80 -4.74 4.83
C VAL A 92 19.09 -3.25 5.01
N LEU A 93 18.75 -2.45 4.00
CA LEU A 93 18.80 -0.98 4.10
C LEU A 93 17.36 -0.48 4.36
N ALA A 94 17.02 -0.24 5.62
CA ALA A 94 15.74 0.36 6.02
C ALA A 94 15.90 1.89 6.04
N ILE A 95 15.38 2.56 5.00
CA ILE A 95 15.56 4.00 4.80
C ILE A 95 14.24 4.71 5.03
N GLY A 96 14.08 5.32 6.19
CA GLY A 96 12.94 6.09 6.64
C GLY A 96 11.80 5.33 7.32
N PRO A 97 11.61 4.00 7.19
CA PRO A 97 10.48 3.35 7.84
C PRO A 97 10.72 3.18 9.33
N ARG A 98 9.63 3.21 10.08
CA ARG A 98 9.56 2.58 11.40
C ARG A 98 9.54 1.07 11.18
N LEU A 99 10.42 0.34 11.87
CA LEU A 99 10.44 -1.12 11.86
C LEU A 99 9.47 -1.66 12.93
N GLY A 100 8.22 -1.22 12.84
CA GLY A 100 7.14 -1.62 13.73
C GLY A 100 6.35 -2.81 13.18
N GLU A 101 5.29 -3.17 13.88
CA GLU A 101 4.43 -4.33 13.65
C GLU A 101 4.01 -4.49 12.18
N MET A 102 3.48 -3.44 11.55
CA MET A 102 2.96 -3.50 10.18
C MET A 102 4.05 -3.76 9.14
N THR A 103 5.21 -3.09 9.28
CA THR A 103 6.33 -3.23 8.33
C THR A 103 7.09 -4.55 8.50
N THR A 104 7.01 -5.17 9.66
CA THR A 104 7.78 -6.39 9.98
C THR A 104 6.90 -7.64 10.17
N SER A 105 5.68 -7.61 9.63
CA SER A 105 4.72 -8.74 9.69
C SER A 105 4.51 -9.26 11.11
N GLY A 106 4.15 -8.38 12.04
CA GLY A 106 3.95 -8.74 13.45
C GLY A 106 5.26 -9.13 14.14
N TYR A 107 6.37 -8.45 13.81
CA TYR A 107 7.72 -8.72 14.34
C TYR A 107 8.27 -10.12 14.00
N THR A 108 7.79 -10.71 12.90
CA THR A 108 8.23 -12.07 12.45
C THR A 108 9.17 -12.03 11.24
N LEU A 109 9.38 -10.85 10.63
CA LEU A 109 10.25 -10.70 9.46
C LEU A 109 11.72 -10.71 9.85
N PHE A 110 12.05 -10.22 11.05
CA PHE A 110 13.38 -10.19 11.64
C PHE A 110 13.35 -10.70 13.07
N ASP A 111 14.44 -11.32 13.53
CA ASP A 111 14.58 -11.70 14.94
C ASP A 111 14.77 -10.44 15.80
N ALA A 112 13.99 -10.30 16.87
CA ALA A 112 14.10 -9.20 17.82
C ALA A 112 14.81 -9.71 19.12
N PRO A 113 15.63 -8.91 19.77
CA PRO A 113 16.08 -7.57 19.41
C PRO A 113 17.27 -7.55 18.43
N VAL A 114 17.94 -8.68 18.18
CA VAL A 114 19.13 -8.78 17.34
C VAL A 114 18.81 -9.54 16.06
N PRO A 115 18.61 -8.83 14.93
CA PRO A 115 18.36 -9.48 13.65
C PRO A 115 19.56 -10.32 13.20
N ARG A 116 19.30 -11.47 12.57
CA ARG A 116 20.36 -12.26 11.91
C ARG A 116 20.98 -11.48 10.76
N GLN A 117 20.15 -10.71 10.03
CA GLN A 117 20.58 -9.86 8.95
C GLN A 117 21.17 -8.56 9.49
N PRO A 118 22.37 -8.13 9.07
CA PRO A 118 22.82 -6.78 9.31
C PRO A 118 21.80 -5.77 8.75
N ILE A 119 21.31 -4.90 9.61
CA ILE A 119 20.39 -3.82 9.22
C ILE A 119 21.16 -2.50 9.27
N VAL A 120 21.07 -1.71 8.21
CA VAL A 120 21.32 -0.27 8.23
C VAL A 120 19.97 0.41 8.40
N HIS A 121 19.75 1.08 9.54
CA HIS A 121 18.51 1.77 9.81
C HIS A 121 18.72 3.28 9.77
N VAL A 122 18.09 3.95 8.82
CA VAL A 122 18.11 5.40 8.64
C VAL A 122 16.75 5.95 9.03
N HIS A 123 16.70 6.88 9.97
CA HIS A 123 15.44 7.50 10.39
C HIS A 123 15.66 8.94 10.87
N SER A 124 14.67 9.83 10.60
CA SER A 124 14.74 11.24 11.00
C SER A 124 14.53 11.46 12.49
N GLY A 125 13.77 10.61 13.18
CA GLY A 125 13.60 10.60 14.63
C GLY A 125 14.60 9.65 15.27
N ALA A 126 15.49 10.19 16.10
CA ALA A 126 16.53 9.40 16.78
C ALA A 126 15.92 8.34 17.73
N GLU A 127 14.74 8.61 18.28
CA GLU A 127 14.00 7.73 19.20
C GLU A 127 13.51 6.43 18.55
N GLU A 128 13.43 6.36 17.24
CA GLU A 128 13.04 5.13 16.51
C GLU A 128 14.24 4.20 16.28
N LEU A 129 15.45 4.73 16.30
CA LEU A 129 16.67 3.95 16.09
C LEU A 129 16.96 3.06 17.29
N GLY A 130 17.00 1.74 17.08
CA GLY A 130 17.24 0.77 18.13
C GLY A 130 16.02 0.48 19.03
N ARG A 131 14.84 1.02 18.72
CA ARG A 131 13.63 0.86 19.53
C ARG A 131 13.16 -0.60 19.62
N VAL A 132 13.22 -1.34 18.54
CA VAL A 132 12.87 -2.77 18.47
C VAL A 132 14.08 -3.60 18.07
N TYR A 133 14.79 -3.17 17.02
CA TYR A 133 15.89 -3.92 16.44
C TYR A 133 17.21 -3.20 16.64
N GLN A 134 18.22 -3.92 17.12
CA GLN A 134 19.61 -3.46 17.22
C GLN A 134 20.23 -3.51 15.82
N ALA A 135 20.07 -2.44 15.05
CA ALA A 135 20.65 -2.35 13.73
C ALA A 135 22.19 -2.27 13.79
N ARG A 136 22.86 -2.87 12.81
CA ARG A 136 24.33 -2.85 12.70
C ARG A 136 24.90 -1.45 12.47
N LEU A 137 24.15 -0.61 11.77
CA LEU A 137 24.45 0.81 11.55
C LEU A 137 23.15 1.60 11.71
N MET A 138 23.15 2.55 12.65
CA MET A 138 22.04 3.46 12.88
C MET A 138 22.45 4.85 12.41
N ILE A 139 21.61 5.47 11.57
CA ILE A 139 21.87 6.79 10.99
C ILE A 139 20.67 7.69 11.28
N ASN A 140 20.84 8.67 12.16
CA ASN A 140 19.86 9.71 12.32
C ASN A 140 20.07 10.75 11.22
N SER A 141 19.08 10.87 10.32
CA SER A 141 19.17 11.76 9.16
C SER A 141 17.80 12.11 8.61
N GLY A 142 17.65 13.32 8.10
CA GLY A 142 16.59 13.65 7.15
C GLY A 142 16.73 12.83 5.86
N MET A 143 15.59 12.58 5.21
CA MET A 143 15.61 11.75 4.00
C MET A 143 16.29 12.43 2.81
N ALA A 144 16.16 13.76 2.70
CA ALA A 144 16.82 14.52 1.65
C ALA A 144 18.34 14.50 1.82
N GLU A 145 18.83 14.68 3.05
CA GLU A 145 20.25 14.68 3.40
C GLU A 145 20.89 13.32 3.17
N PHE A 146 20.19 12.26 3.57
CA PHE A 146 20.65 10.89 3.32
C PHE A 146 20.69 10.57 1.82
N ALA A 147 19.61 10.83 1.08
CA ALA A 147 19.52 10.53 -0.33
C ALA A 147 20.57 11.28 -1.16
N ALA A 148 20.78 12.56 -0.87
CA ALA A 148 21.83 13.37 -1.50
C ALA A 148 23.24 12.79 -1.25
N GLY A 149 23.49 12.30 -0.03
CA GLY A 149 24.80 11.73 0.34
C GLY A 149 25.10 10.38 -0.28
N VAL A 150 24.08 9.56 -0.59
CA VAL A 150 24.27 8.24 -1.23
C VAL A 150 24.12 8.28 -2.76
N ARG A 151 23.62 9.36 -3.33
CA ARG A 151 23.31 9.48 -4.76
C ARG A 151 24.44 8.98 -5.66
N ASP A 152 25.67 9.32 -5.34
CA ASP A 152 26.85 9.01 -6.14
C ASP A 152 27.66 7.80 -5.61
N LEU A 153 27.18 7.13 -4.55
CA LEU A 153 27.79 5.91 -4.02
C LEU A 153 27.65 4.77 -5.03
N ARG A 154 28.76 4.14 -5.37
CA ARG A 154 28.85 3.00 -6.30
C ARG A 154 29.59 1.85 -5.67
N VAL A 155 29.06 0.64 -5.85
CA VAL A 155 29.72 -0.61 -5.48
C VAL A 155 29.57 -1.62 -6.63
N ASP A 156 30.37 -2.67 -6.62
CA ASP A 156 30.17 -3.78 -7.55
C ASP A 156 28.90 -4.56 -7.17
N SER A 157 27.89 -4.52 -8.06
CA SER A 157 26.60 -5.18 -7.89
C SER A 157 26.50 -6.57 -8.57
N SER A 158 27.60 -7.10 -9.09
CA SER A 158 27.61 -8.36 -9.84
C SER A 158 27.06 -9.53 -9.03
N ALA A 159 27.28 -9.53 -7.71
CA ALA A 159 26.85 -10.59 -6.80
C ALA A 159 25.33 -10.73 -6.67
N TRP A 160 24.54 -9.68 -6.86
CA TRP A 160 23.07 -9.71 -6.63
C TRP A 160 22.21 -9.27 -7.82
N ARG A 161 22.80 -8.84 -8.94
CA ARG A 161 22.06 -8.36 -10.10
C ARG A 161 21.03 -9.37 -10.62
N THR A 162 21.39 -10.64 -10.70
CA THR A 162 20.48 -11.71 -11.11
C THR A 162 19.35 -11.89 -10.08
N ALA A 163 19.68 -11.94 -8.78
CA ALA A 163 18.68 -12.09 -7.73
C ALA A 163 17.71 -10.89 -7.64
N ALA A 164 18.16 -9.68 -7.98
CA ALA A 164 17.29 -8.50 -8.08
C ALA A 164 16.31 -8.63 -9.26
N ALA A 165 16.75 -9.12 -10.42
CA ALA A 165 15.87 -9.38 -11.56
C ALA A 165 14.84 -10.50 -11.26
N GLU A 166 15.24 -11.55 -10.57
CA GLU A 166 14.34 -12.62 -10.11
C GLU A 166 13.30 -12.07 -9.10
N ALA A 167 13.70 -11.18 -8.19
CA ALA A 167 12.80 -10.55 -7.24
C ALA A 167 11.74 -9.70 -7.97
N ARG A 168 12.12 -9.01 -9.04
CA ARG A 168 11.17 -8.32 -9.92
C ARG A 168 10.22 -9.29 -10.61
N ALA A 169 10.72 -10.40 -11.14
CA ALA A 169 9.88 -11.42 -11.77
C ALA A 169 8.86 -12.03 -10.76
N ASP A 170 9.27 -12.26 -9.51
CA ASP A 170 8.37 -12.69 -8.44
C ASP A 170 7.28 -11.64 -8.13
N TYR A 171 7.61 -10.36 -8.18
CA TYR A 171 6.62 -9.28 -8.05
C TYR A 171 5.63 -9.29 -9.21
N GLU A 172 6.09 -9.41 -10.46
CA GLU A 172 5.19 -9.46 -11.64
C GLU A 172 4.27 -10.69 -11.61
N ALA A 173 4.79 -11.84 -11.18
CA ALA A 173 3.97 -13.03 -10.98
C ALA A 173 2.91 -12.83 -9.87
N TRP A 174 3.25 -12.08 -8.80
CA TRP A 174 2.32 -11.76 -7.72
C TRP A 174 1.18 -10.83 -8.16
N GLN A 175 1.35 -10.08 -9.25
CA GLN A 175 0.32 -9.21 -9.85
C GLN A 175 -0.73 -9.96 -10.68
N GLN A 176 -0.54 -11.24 -10.95
CA GLN A 176 -1.50 -12.04 -11.71
C GLN A 176 -2.78 -12.30 -10.90
N GLN A 177 -3.85 -12.72 -11.59
CA GLN A 177 -5.13 -13.03 -10.95
C GLN A 177 -4.93 -14.00 -9.77
N PRO A 178 -5.36 -13.64 -8.56
CA PRO A 178 -5.10 -14.45 -7.38
C PRO A 178 -5.95 -15.72 -7.38
N PRO A 179 -5.49 -16.79 -6.72
CA PRO A 179 -6.21 -18.06 -6.68
C PRO A 179 -7.65 -17.95 -6.16
N VAL A 180 -7.92 -17.06 -5.20
CA VAL A 180 -9.25 -16.86 -4.64
C VAL A 180 -10.29 -16.46 -5.71
N MET A 181 -9.92 -15.59 -6.67
CA MET A 181 -10.83 -15.18 -7.73
C MET A 181 -11.18 -16.33 -8.69
N ARG A 182 -10.28 -17.28 -8.86
CA ARG A 182 -10.55 -18.49 -9.64
C ARG A 182 -11.37 -19.51 -8.85
N ALA A 183 -11.16 -19.60 -7.55
CA ALA A 183 -11.82 -20.56 -6.68
C ALA A 183 -13.33 -20.28 -6.49
N ILE A 184 -13.70 -18.99 -6.33
CA ILE A 184 -15.09 -18.61 -6.08
C ILE A 184 -15.84 -18.12 -7.33
N THR A 185 -15.15 -17.71 -8.40
CA THR A 185 -15.74 -17.16 -9.63
C THR A 185 -16.82 -16.10 -9.31
N PRO A 186 -16.47 -15.01 -8.62
CA PRO A 186 -17.45 -14.06 -8.11
C PRO A 186 -18.11 -13.28 -9.24
N ALA A 187 -19.35 -12.82 -9.02
CA ALA A 187 -20.06 -11.97 -9.98
C ALA A 187 -19.29 -10.65 -10.25
N VAL A 188 -18.70 -10.04 -9.20
CA VAL A 188 -17.78 -8.92 -9.31
C VAL A 188 -16.38 -9.39 -8.93
N ASP A 189 -15.48 -9.51 -9.92
CA ASP A 189 -14.07 -9.86 -9.73
C ASP A 189 -13.27 -8.60 -9.36
N GLN A 190 -12.89 -8.49 -8.10
CA GLN A 190 -12.17 -7.35 -7.56
C GLN A 190 -10.79 -7.16 -8.22
N TRP A 191 -10.13 -8.23 -8.65
CA TRP A 191 -8.88 -8.13 -9.40
C TRP A 191 -9.13 -7.48 -10.77
N GLN A 192 -10.15 -7.92 -11.51
CA GLN A 192 -10.51 -7.31 -12.79
C GLN A 192 -10.92 -5.84 -12.63
N VAL A 193 -11.63 -5.49 -11.55
CA VAL A 193 -11.94 -4.09 -11.21
C VAL A 193 -10.67 -3.25 -11.14
N VAL A 194 -9.64 -3.70 -10.41
CA VAL A 194 -8.38 -2.96 -10.33
C VAL A 194 -7.66 -2.91 -11.69
N GLN A 195 -7.70 -3.99 -12.49
CA GLN A 195 -7.11 -3.96 -13.84
C GLN A 195 -7.82 -2.94 -14.76
N GLN A 196 -9.15 -2.88 -14.72
CA GLN A 196 -9.91 -1.89 -15.49
C GLN A 196 -9.62 -0.46 -15.04
N LEU A 197 -9.47 -0.21 -13.73
CA LEU A 197 -9.03 1.09 -13.22
C LEU A 197 -7.64 1.47 -13.74
N ARG A 198 -6.68 0.55 -13.69
CA ARG A 198 -5.32 0.79 -14.19
C ARG A 198 -5.27 1.08 -15.69
N ALA A 199 -6.16 0.47 -16.46
CA ALA A 199 -6.24 0.70 -17.90
C ALA A 199 -6.93 2.03 -18.27
N ALA A 200 -7.89 2.49 -17.44
CA ALA A 200 -8.71 3.66 -17.74
C ALA A 200 -8.18 4.97 -17.13
N LEU A 201 -7.42 4.90 -16.04
CA LEU A 201 -7.03 6.06 -15.28
C LEU A 201 -5.62 6.57 -15.63
N PRO A 202 -5.38 7.90 -15.55
CA PRO A 202 -4.05 8.47 -15.72
C PRO A 202 -3.03 7.90 -14.72
N ALA A 203 -1.77 7.82 -15.14
CA ALA A 203 -0.68 7.29 -14.31
C ALA A 203 -0.40 8.12 -13.04
N ASP A 204 -0.84 9.37 -13.00
CA ASP A 204 -0.70 10.26 -11.87
C ASP A 204 -1.96 10.33 -10.97
N THR A 205 -2.91 9.42 -11.17
CA THR A 205 -4.11 9.29 -10.32
C THR A 205 -3.72 9.19 -8.86
N ILE A 206 -4.43 9.93 -8.00
CA ILE A 206 -4.31 9.78 -6.55
C ILE A 206 -5.27 8.69 -6.10
N VAL A 207 -4.73 7.67 -5.46
CA VAL A 207 -5.52 6.61 -4.85
C VAL A 207 -5.53 6.79 -3.34
N THR A 208 -6.73 6.88 -2.77
CA THR A 208 -6.93 6.91 -1.33
C THR A 208 -7.63 5.65 -0.87
N ASN A 209 -7.45 5.27 0.37
CA ASN A 209 -8.23 4.19 0.96
C ASN A 209 -8.37 4.36 2.48
N GLY A 210 -9.40 3.76 3.03
CA GLY A 210 -9.56 3.59 4.45
C GLY A 210 -8.87 2.32 4.99
N ALA A 211 -9.47 1.68 5.99
CA ALA A 211 -8.92 0.49 6.61
C ALA A 211 -9.89 -0.69 6.54
N GLY A 212 -9.40 -1.81 6.05
CA GLY A 212 -10.14 -3.06 5.90
C GLY A 212 -9.51 -3.95 4.83
N ASN A 213 -9.95 -5.19 4.72
CA ASN A 213 -9.40 -6.15 3.77
C ASN A 213 -9.60 -5.71 2.30
N PHE A 214 -10.61 -4.91 1.99
CA PHE A 214 -10.80 -4.32 0.66
C PHE A 214 -9.55 -3.54 0.18
N ALA A 215 -8.83 -2.89 1.10
CA ALA A 215 -7.63 -2.12 0.76
C ALA A 215 -6.47 -3.01 0.25
N THR A 216 -6.48 -4.31 0.56
CA THR A 216 -5.45 -5.23 0.07
C THR A 216 -5.47 -5.40 -1.45
N TRP A 217 -6.63 -5.19 -2.08
CA TRP A 217 -6.76 -5.21 -3.54
C TRP A 217 -6.04 -4.03 -4.18
N ALA A 218 -6.19 -2.82 -3.60
CA ALA A 218 -5.44 -1.65 -4.06
C ALA A 218 -3.94 -1.80 -3.76
N HIS A 219 -3.55 -2.18 -2.54
CA HIS A 219 -2.15 -2.29 -2.15
C HIS A 219 -1.39 -3.31 -2.99
N ARG A 220 -2.00 -4.44 -3.32
CA ARG A 220 -1.36 -5.49 -4.11
C ARG A 220 -1.39 -5.20 -5.61
N PHE A 221 -2.49 -4.71 -6.17
CA PHE A 221 -2.69 -4.71 -7.61
C PHE A 221 -2.65 -3.33 -8.26
N TRP A 222 -2.75 -2.22 -7.50
CA TRP A 222 -2.49 -0.91 -8.04
C TRP A 222 -0.99 -0.66 -8.11
N ARG A 223 -0.55 0.07 -9.15
CA ARG A 223 0.85 0.48 -9.30
C ARG A 223 0.97 1.98 -9.12
N TYR A 224 1.58 2.37 -8.02
CA TYR A 224 1.78 3.77 -7.70
C TYR A 224 2.95 4.36 -8.48
N GLY A 225 2.77 5.59 -8.99
CA GLY A 225 3.88 6.40 -9.49
C GLY A 225 4.63 7.09 -8.34
N PRO A 226 5.88 7.55 -8.60
CA PRO A 226 6.70 8.21 -7.59
C PRO A 226 6.18 9.60 -7.26
N LEU A 227 6.68 10.18 -6.15
CA LEU A 227 6.48 11.58 -5.81
C LEU A 227 6.98 12.48 -6.94
N LYS A 228 6.18 13.50 -7.30
CA LYS A 228 6.54 14.48 -8.31
C LYS A 228 6.49 15.90 -7.75
N ALA A 229 7.43 16.74 -8.17
CA ALA A 229 7.38 18.17 -7.92
C ALA A 229 6.32 18.83 -8.82
N ARG A 230 5.61 19.83 -8.30
CA ARG A 230 4.73 20.70 -9.06
C ARG A 230 5.47 21.98 -9.45
N PRO A 231 4.98 22.73 -10.46
CA PRO A 231 5.55 24.01 -10.82
C PRO A 231 5.57 25.04 -9.67
N ASP A 232 4.63 24.93 -8.73
CA ASP A 232 4.56 25.79 -7.54
C ASP A 232 5.51 25.35 -6.40
N GLY A 233 6.34 24.33 -6.62
CA GLY A 233 7.28 23.76 -5.63
C GLY A 233 6.63 22.82 -4.61
N SER A 234 5.31 22.64 -4.65
CA SER A 234 4.65 21.65 -3.81
C SER A 234 4.90 20.22 -4.32
N GLN A 235 4.58 19.24 -3.49
CA GLN A 235 4.77 17.81 -3.80
C GLN A 235 3.45 17.13 -4.09
N THR A 236 3.47 16.12 -4.95
CA THR A 236 2.31 15.29 -5.21
C THR A 236 2.54 13.86 -4.74
N ARG A 237 1.69 13.39 -3.84
CA ARG A 237 1.56 11.97 -3.51
C ARG A 237 0.60 11.31 -4.49
N SER A 238 0.78 10.01 -4.74
CA SER A 238 -0.20 9.20 -5.49
C SER A 238 -0.90 8.17 -4.58
N GLN A 239 -0.43 7.99 -3.35
CA GLN A 239 -1.03 7.15 -2.33
C GLN A 239 -1.34 7.96 -1.07
N LEU A 240 -2.62 7.97 -0.64
CA LEU A 240 -3.03 8.51 0.65
C LEU A 240 -3.80 7.43 1.42
N ALA A 241 -3.17 6.88 2.43
CA ALA A 241 -3.73 5.79 3.22
C ALA A 241 -3.34 5.94 4.70
N PRO A 242 -4.24 5.60 5.65
CA PRO A 242 -3.98 5.79 7.07
C PRO A 242 -2.97 4.76 7.58
N THR A 243 -1.75 5.17 7.89
CA THR A 243 -0.72 4.29 8.46
C THR A 243 -1.09 3.75 9.84
N SER A 244 -2.00 4.44 10.55
CA SER A 244 -2.59 3.99 11.82
C SER A 244 -3.67 2.91 11.66
N GLY A 245 -4.13 2.63 10.42
CA GLY A 245 -5.22 1.69 10.17
C GLY A 245 -6.62 2.23 10.52
N ALA A 246 -6.81 3.56 10.54
CA ALA A 246 -8.10 4.17 10.84
C ALA A 246 -9.12 3.94 9.73
N MET A 247 -10.28 3.37 10.06
CA MET A 247 -11.43 3.32 9.18
C MET A 247 -11.98 4.73 8.92
N GLY A 248 -12.61 4.93 7.78
CA GLY A 248 -13.19 6.21 7.38
C GLY A 248 -12.20 7.24 6.86
N ALA A 249 -10.88 6.99 6.87
CA ALA A 249 -9.89 7.95 6.41
C ALA A 249 -9.90 8.20 4.90
N GLY A 250 -10.39 7.24 4.10
CA GLY A 250 -10.28 7.25 2.64
C GLY A 250 -11.06 8.37 1.97
N VAL A 251 -12.34 8.53 2.32
CA VAL A 251 -13.24 9.52 1.69
C VAL A 251 -12.79 10.97 1.98
N PRO A 252 -12.58 11.41 3.24
CA PRO A 252 -12.09 12.75 3.51
C PRO A 252 -10.72 13.03 2.89
N ALA A 253 -9.82 12.03 2.85
CA ALA A 253 -8.53 12.17 2.16
C ALA A 253 -8.71 12.39 0.65
N ALA A 254 -9.66 11.71 0.00
CA ALA A 254 -9.97 11.91 -1.42
C ALA A 254 -10.50 13.32 -1.68
N VAL A 255 -11.44 13.77 -0.85
CA VAL A 255 -12.01 15.14 -0.95
C VAL A 255 -10.92 16.19 -0.79
N ALA A 256 -10.09 16.07 0.24
CA ALA A 256 -8.98 16.98 0.47
C ALA A 256 -7.97 16.98 -0.70
N ALA A 257 -7.61 15.80 -1.19
CA ALA A 257 -6.70 15.66 -2.34
C ALA A 257 -7.27 16.34 -3.59
N LYS A 258 -8.56 16.19 -3.88
CA LYS A 258 -9.20 16.79 -5.04
C LYS A 258 -9.33 18.31 -4.94
N ILE A 259 -9.57 18.83 -3.73
CA ILE A 259 -9.58 20.28 -3.48
C ILE A 259 -8.18 20.90 -3.71
N VAL A 260 -7.14 20.23 -3.21
CA VAL A 260 -5.75 20.72 -3.33
C VAL A 260 -5.19 20.51 -4.73
N GLN A 261 -5.64 19.48 -5.45
CA GLN A 261 -5.17 19.09 -6.78
C GLN A 261 -6.34 18.85 -7.74
N PRO A 262 -7.07 19.92 -8.13
CA PRO A 262 -8.31 19.80 -8.88
C PRO A 262 -8.16 19.18 -10.27
N GLU A 263 -6.96 19.27 -10.89
CA GLU A 263 -6.72 18.68 -12.23
C GLU A 263 -6.53 17.15 -12.17
N ARG A 264 -6.13 16.59 -11.04
CA ARG A 264 -5.82 15.15 -10.95
C ARG A 264 -7.08 14.34 -10.73
N THR A 265 -7.11 13.15 -11.31
CA THR A 265 -8.12 12.15 -10.96
C THR A 265 -7.84 11.63 -9.55
N VAL A 266 -8.89 11.55 -8.74
CA VAL A 266 -8.82 11.02 -7.36
C VAL A 266 -9.82 9.89 -7.23
N VAL A 267 -9.34 8.71 -6.84
CA VAL A 267 -10.16 7.52 -6.60
C VAL A 267 -9.96 7.04 -5.16
N CYS A 268 -11.06 6.78 -4.47
CA CYS A 268 -11.08 6.24 -3.12
C CYS A 268 -11.55 4.78 -3.14
N PHE A 269 -10.78 3.89 -2.53
CA PHE A 269 -11.23 2.55 -2.19
C PHE A 269 -11.80 2.57 -0.78
N ALA A 270 -13.06 2.17 -0.62
CA ALA A 270 -13.75 2.08 0.67
C ALA A 270 -14.46 0.73 0.81
N GLY A 271 -14.44 0.14 1.99
CA GLY A 271 -15.38 -0.93 2.33
C GLY A 271 -16.70 -0.33 2.77
N ASP A 272 -17.75 -1.13 2.79
CA ASP A 272 -19.09 -0.71 3.22
C ASP A 272 -19.08 -0.11 4.64
N GLY A 273 -18.56 -0.83 5.63
CA GLY A 273 -18.43 -0.34 7.00
C GLY A 273 -17.42 0.80 7.15
N ASP A 274 -16.36 0.84 6.35
CA ASP A 274 -15.39 1.93 6.28
C ASP A 274 -16.01 3.21 5.73
N PHE A 275 -16.79 3.09 4.65
CA PHE A 275 -17.51 4.20 4.05
C PHE A 275 -18.55 4.81 5.00
N LEU A 276 -19.27 3.97 5.76
CA LEU A 276 -20.27 4.44 6.72
C LEU A 276 -19.69 5.31 7.85
N MET A 277 -18.39 5.30 8.07
CA MET A 277 -17.74 6.16 9.07
C MET A 277 -17.74 7.65 8.66
N THR A 278 -17.57 7.94 7.37
CA THR A 278 -17.34 9.31 6.86
C THR A 278 -17.99 9.57 5.51
N GLY A 279 -18.92 8.75 5.07
CA GLY A 279 -19.62 8.90 3.78
C GLY A 279 -20.36 10.23 3.62
N GLN A 280 -20.73 10.90 4.73
CA GLN A 280 -21.31 12.25 4.72
C GLN A 280 -20.38 13.32 4.14
N GLU A 281 -19.07 13.06 4.03
CA GLU A 281 -18.12 13.95 3.34
C GLU A 281 -18.37 14.10 1.83
N LEU A 282 -19.28 13.31 1.26
CA LEU A 282 -19.85 13.57 -0.06
C LEU A 282 -20.54 14.94 -0.13
N ALA A 283 -21.11 15.43 0.98
CA ALA A 283 -21.64 16.79 1.06
C ALA A 283 -20.53 17.84 0.89
N THR A 284 -19.39 17.65 1.56
CA THR A 284 -18.21 18.50 1.40
C THR A 284 -17.69 18.45 -0.04
N ALA A 285 -17.61 17.26 -0.63
CA ALA A 285 -17.21 17.11 -2.04
C ALA A 285 -18.14 17.88 -2.99
N ALA A 286 -19.45 17.76 -2.79
CA ALA A 286 -20.45 18.47 -3.61
C ALA A 286 -20.35 20.00 -3.43
N GLN A 287 -20.14 20.46 -2.20
CA GLN A 287 -20.06 21.89 -1.88
C GLN A 287 -18.83 22.57 -2.50
N TYR A 288 -17.67 21.89 -2.48
CA TYR A 288 -16.40 22.45 -2.97
C TYR A 288 -16.04 22.05 -4.40
N GLY A 289 -16.93 21.41 -5.12
CA GLY A 289 -16.68 21.00 -6.51
C GLY A 289 -15.57 19.92 -6.62
N ALA A 290 -15.46 19.07 -5.61
CA ALA A 290 -14.48 17.99 -5.57
C ALA A 290 -15.02 16.73 -6.26
N GLY A 291 -14.84 16.64 -7.58
CA GLY A 291 -15.21 15.46 -8.38
C GLY A 291 -14.34 14.25 -8.06
N VAL A 292 -14.58 13.58 -6.94
CA VAL A 292 -13.93 12.34 -6.53
C VAL A 292 -14.75 11.13 -6.95
N ILE A 293 -14.09 9.99 -7.22
CA ILE A 293 -14.76 8.71 -7.46
C ILE A 293 -14.50 7.81 -6.25
N VAL A 294 -15.56 7.40 -5.57
CA VAL A 294 -15.50 6.46 -4.45
C VAL A 294 -16.00 5.09 -4.90
N ILE A 295 -15.16 4.07 -4.76
CA ILE A 295 -15.50 2.69 -5.06
C ILE A 295 -15.79 1.99 -3.73
N VAL A 296 -17.07 1.65 -3.49
CA VAL A 296 -17.49 0.98 -2.26
C VAL A 296 -17.56 -0.52 -2.50
N PHE A 297 -16.71 -1.27 -1.83
CA PHE A 297 -16.72 -2.73 -1.82
C PHE A 297 -17.66 -3.21 -0.72
N ASP A 298 -18.89 -3.54 -1.11
CA ASP A 298 -19.96 -3.97 -0.22
C ASP A 298 -20.03 -5.50 -0.17
N ASN A 299 -19.55 -6.09 0.91
CA ASN A 299 -19.71 -7.51 1.23
C ASN A 299 -20.72 -7.78 2.35
N GLY A 300 -21.42 -6.76 2.83
CA GLY A 300 -22.46 -6.85 3.87
C GLY A 300 -21.92 -7.11 5.27
N MET A 301 -20.62 -6.82 5.55
CA MET A 301 -20.05 -7.10 6.86
C MET A 301 -18.75 -6.32 7.16
N TYR A 302 -18.39 -6.21 8.42
CA TYR A 302 -17.04 -5.87 8.84
C TYR A 302 -16.08 -7.03 8.55
N GLY A 303 -15.67 -7.16 7.28
CA GLY A 303 -14.97 -8.33 6.77
C GLY A 303 -13.67 -8.66 7.48
N THR A 304 -12.87 -7.66 7.86
CA THR A 304 -11.62 -7.88 8.63
C THR A 304 -11.91 -8.46 10.01
N ILE A 305 -12.93 -7.96 10.71
CA ILE A 305 -13.34 -8.47 12.02
C ILE A 305 -13.85 -9.91 11.87
N ARG A 306 -14.70 -10.17 10.87
CA ARG A 306 -15.18 -11.51 10.55
C ARG A 306 -14.04 -12.49 10.29
N MET A 307 -13.05 -12.09 9.51
CA MET A 307 -11.87 -12.90 9.22
C MET A 307 -11.12 -13.27 10.50
N HIS A 308 -10.92 -12.35 11.44
CA HIS A 308 -10.24 -12.62 12.70
C HIS A 308 -11.08 -13.53 13.61
N GLN A 309 -12.40 -13.33 13.67
CA GLN A 309 -13.29 -14.21 14.42
C GLN A 309 -13.22 -15.65 13.89
N GLU A 310 -13.27 -15.85 12.56
CA GLU A 310 -13.16 -17.19 11.96
C GLU A 310 -11.78 -17.83 12.17
N ARG A 311 -10.72 -17.01 12.26
CA ARG A 311 -9.36 -17.50 12.50
C ARG A 311 -9.16 -17.97 13.94
N GLU A 312 -9.70 -17.25 14.92
CA GLU A 312 -9.47 -17.52 16.35
C GLU A 312 -10.62 -18.32 16.97
N PHE A 313 -11.84 -18.06 16.55
CA PHE A 313 -13.07 -18.65 17.10
C PHE A 313 -14.01 -19.07 15.96
N PRO A 314 -13.64 -20.08 15.15
CA PRO A 314 -14.41 -20.49 13.98
C PRO A 314 -15.88 -20.75 14.32
N GLU A 315 -16.79 -20.29 13.46
CA GLU A 315 -18.25 -20.38 13.59
C GLU A 315 -18.86 -19.61 14.79
N ARG A 316 -18.08 -18.81 15.48
CA ARG A 316 -18.55 -17.99 16.62
C ARG A 316 -18.55 -16.50 16.30
N MET A 317 -19.30 -16.13 15.25
CA MET A 317 -19.38 -14.73 14.79
C MET A 317 -20.37 -13.95 15.63
N ILE A 318 -20.02 -12.67 15.87
CA ILE A 318 -20.92 -11.71 16.52
C ILE A 318 -20.62 -10.29 16.07
N GLY A 319 -21.65 -9.49 15.81
CA GLY A 319 -21.52 -8.04 15.61
C GLY A 319 -20.79 -7.61 14.34
N ASN A 320 -20.70 -8.46 13.32
CA ASN A 320 -20.00 -8.12 12.08
C ASN A 320 -20.89 -8.02 10.84
N GLU A 321 -22.16 -8.30 10.94
CA GLU A 321 -23.13 -8.18 9.83
C GLU A 321 -23.58 -6.71 9.68
N LEU A 322 -23.75 -6.27 8.44
CA LEU A 322 -24.18 -4.91 8.11
C LEU A 322 -25.45 -4.97 7.24
N ALA A 323 -26.45 -4.20 7.63
CA ALA A 323 -27.61 -3.89 6.80
C ALA A 323 -27.33 -2.58 6.04
N ASN A 324 -26.67 -2.68 4.90
CA ASN A 324 -26.19 -1.53 4.14
C ASN A 324 -27.32 -0.80 3.39
N PRO A 325 -27.26 0.54 3.30
CA PRO A 325 -28.08 1.31 2.39
C PRO A 325 -27.63 1.08 0.93
N ASP A 326 -28.41 1.57 -0.02
CA ASP A 326 -27.94 1.74 -1.40
C ASP A 326 -26.99 2.95 -1.46
N PHE A 327 -25.67 2.69 -1.50
CA PHE A 327 -24.65 3.73 -1.51
C PHE A 327 -24.64 4.56 -2.79
N ALA A 328 -25.11 4.02 -3.92
CA ALA A 328 -25.29 4.77 -5.14
C ALA A 328 -26.38 5.84 -4.99
N ARG A 329 -27.56 5.46 -4.48
CA ARG A 329 -28.63 6.40 -4.18
C ARG A 329 -28.28 7.41 -3.09
N LEU A 330 -27.47 6.98 -2.11
CA LEU A 330 -26.96 7.90 -1.10
C LEU A 330 -26.10 9.01 -1.74
N CYS A 331 -25.26 8.68 -2.70
CA CYS A 331 -24.48 9.68 -3.46
C CYS A 331 -25.39 10.62 -4.27
N GLU A 332 -26.41 10.08 -4.91
CA GLU A 332 -27.41 10.88 -5.64
C GLU A 332 -28.14 11.87 -4.72
N ALA A 333 -28.45 11.47 -3.49
CA ALA A 333 -29.05 12.37 -2.49
C ALA A 333 -28.17 13.57 -2.14
N PHE A 334 -26.83 13.45 -2.25
CA PHE A 334 -25.87 14.55 -2.14
C PHE A 334 -25.66 15.30 -3.49
N GLY A 335 -26.42 14.95 -4.53
CA GLY A 335 -26.32 15.55 -5.87
C GLY A 335 -25.11 15.04 -6.67
N GLY A 336 -24.57 13.88 -6.30
CA GLY A 336 -23.51 13.18 -7.03
C GLY A 336 -24.04 12.18 -8.04
N PHE A 337 -23.16 11.38 -8.62
CA PHE A 337 -23.46 10.26 -9.52
C PHE A 337 -23.39 8.94 -8.74
N GLY A 338 -24.40 8.11 -8.86
CA GLY A 338 -24.44 6.77 -8.28
C GLY A 338 -24.56 5.68 -9.34
N ALA A 339 -23.78 4.61 -9.22
CA ALA A 339 -23.96 3.41 -10.03
C ALA A 339 -23.77 2.15 -9.17
N ARG A 340 -24.72 1.23 -9.25
CA ARG A 340 -24.64 -0.09 -8.63
C ARG A 340 -24.04 -1.08 -9.63
N VAL A 341 -23.02 -1.81 -9.20
CA VAL A 341 -22.28 -2.78 -9.99
C VAL A 341 -22.44 -4.16 -9.36
N GLU A 342 -23.13 -5.05 -10.04
CA GLU A 342 -23.41 -6.43 -9.59
C GLU A 342 -22.68 -7.48 -10.42
N ARG A 343 -22.07 -7.08 -11.54
CA ARG A 343 -21.26 -7.93 -12.41
C ARG A 343 -20.03 -7.16 -12.88
N THR A 344 -18.92 -7.86 -13.02
CA THR A 344 -17.64 -7.27 -13.49
C THR A 344 -17.78 -6.53 -14.83
N ALA A 345 -18.63 -7.04 -15.73
CA ALA A 345 -18.86 -6.42 -17.04
C ALA A 345 -19.50 -5.02 -16.95
N ASP A 346 -20.24 -4.73 -15.89
CA ASP A 346 -20.94 -3.47 -15.70
C ASP A 346 -19.98 -2.37 -15.14
N PHE A 347 -18.82 -2.76 -14.61
CA PHE A 347 -17.91 -1.84 -13.96
C PHE A 347 -17.29 -0.82 -14.94
N GLY A 348 -16.78 -1.26 -16.08
CA GLY A 348 -16.16 -0.39 -17.08
C GLY A 348 -17.09 0.74 -17.55
N PRO A 349 -18.33 0.44 -18.03
CA PRO A 349 -19.31 1.46 -18.36
C PRO A 349 -19.63 2.41 -17.20
N ALA A 350 -19.81 1.90 -15.97
CA ALA A 350 -20.07 2.71 -14.79
C ALA A 350 -18.88 3.65 -14.46
N LEU A 351 -17.66 3.16 -14.58
CA LEU A 351 -16.45 3.97 -14.39
C LEU A 351 -16.37 5.11 -15.42
N GLN A 352 -16.62 4.84 -16.69
CA GLN A 352 -16.60 5.86 -17.73
C GLN A 352 -17.64 6.95 -17.48
N ALA A 353 -18.88 6.56 -17.10
CA ALA A 353 -19.93 7.50 -16.74
C ALA A 353 -19.55 8.34 -15.51
N ALA A 354 -18.95 7.73 -14.48
CA ALA A 354 -18.47 8.42 -13.29
C ALA A 354 -17.34 9.43 -13.62
N LEU A 355 -16.38 9.03 -14.46
CA LEU A 355 -15.31 9.92 -14.94
C LEU A 355 -15.86 11.12 -15.70
N GLN A 356 -16.77 10.89 -16.63
CA GLN A 356 -17.43 11.97 -17.36
C GLN A 356 -18.17 12.92 -16.42
N PHE A 357 -18.98 12.37 -15.50
CA PHE A 357 -19.76 13.16 -14.55
C PHE A 357 -18.86 14.00 -13.62
N THR A 358 -17.83 13.39 -13.00
CA THR A 358 -16.95 14.10 -12.07
C THR A 358 -16.15 15.20 -12.76
N ASN A 359 -15.76 15.02 -14.02
CA ASN A 359 -15.04 16.01 -14.79
C ASN A 359 -15.92 17.18 -15.26
N THR A 360 -17.20 16.92 -15.62
CA THR A 360 -18.11 17.94 -16.15
C THR A 360 -18.90 18.65 -15.06
N GLN A 361 -19.40 17.91 -14.06
CA GLN A 361 -20.25 18.47 -13.01
C GLN A 361 -19.45 18.89 -11.77
N ARG A 362 -18.18 18.44 -11.64
CA ARG A 362 -17.33 18.68 -10.48
C ARG A 362 -17.99 18.26 -9.16
N ARG A 363 -18.69 17.11 -9.18
CA ARG A 363 -19.38 16.52 -8.05
C ARG A 363 -18.92 15.09 -7.84
N PRO A 364 -19.10 14.54 -6.62
CA PRO A 364 -18.64 13.17 -6.31
C PRO A 364 -19.42 12.12 -7.10
N ALA A 365 -18.76 10.97 -7.30
CA ALA A 365 -19.39 9.75 -7.81
C ALA A 365 -19.14 8.59 -6.87
N VAL A 366 -20.13 7.69 -6.72
CA VAL A 366 -20.01 6.43 -5.98
C VAL A 366 -20.31 5.27 -6.92
N LEU A 367 -19.35 4.36 -7.04
CA LEU A 367 -19.52 3.05 -7.64
C LEU A 367 -19.73 2.02 -6.52
N HIS A 368 -20.98 1.56 -6.34
CA HIS A 368 -21.36 0.62 -5.31
C HIS A 368 -21.24 -0.82 -5.84
N LEU A 369 -20.16 -1.51 -5.47
CA LEU A 369 -19.85 -2.86 -5.92
C LEU A 369 -20.37 -3.89 -4.92
N LYS A 370 -21.22 -4.81 -5.36
CA LYS A 370 -21.65 -5.97 -4.57
C LYS A 370 -20.61 -7.07 -4.74
N VAL A 371 -19.78 -7.27 -3.72
CA VAL A 371 -18.68 -8.24 -3.76
C VAL A 371 -19.01 -9.50 -2.96
N ASP A 372 -18.41 -10.63 -3.38
CA ASP A 372 -18.62 -11.91 -2.72
C ASP A 372 -17.95 -11.88 -1.31
N PRO A 373 -18.71 -12.19 -0.23
CA PRO A 373 -18.16 -12.30 1.13
C PRO A 373 -17.00 -13.28 1.28
N GLN A 374 -16.95 -14.30 0.42
CA GLN A 374 -15.85 -15.28 0.41
C GLN A 374 -14.53 -14.68 -0.09
N ALA A 375 -14.58 -13.61 -0.89
CA ALA A 375 -13.37 -12.89 -1.36
C ALA A 375 -12.74 -12.00 -0.27
N ILE A 376 -12.58 -12.56 0.93
CA ILE A 376 -12.14 -11.80 2.11
C ILE A 376 -10.73 -11.25 1.99
N THR A 377 -9.84 -11.98 1.31
CA THR A 377 -8.48 -11.53 0.94
C THR A 377 -8.11 -12.04 -0.45
N PRO A 378 -7.12 -11.47 -1.13
CA PRO A 378 -6.62 -12.04 -2.37
C PRO A 378 -6.01 -13.45 -2.22
N ALA A 379 -5.62 -13.85 -1.01
CA ALA A 379 -4.92 -15.09 -0.76
C ALA A 379 -5.84 -16.25 -0.40
N GLN A 380 -6.89 -16.00 0.40
CA GLN A 380 -7.73 -17.05 0.99
C GLN A 380 -9.21 -16.63 1.01
N THR A 381 -10.09 -17.61 0.84
CA THR A 381 -11.53 -17.44 1.10
C THR A 381 -11.81 -17.48 2.60
N LEU A 382 -12.97 -16.98 2.99
CA LEU A 382 -13.43 -17.06 4.37
C LEU A 382 -13.56 -18.51 4.87
N ASP A 383 -14.06 -19.40 4.03
CA ASP A 383 -14.19 -20.83 4.35
C ASP A 383 -12.83 -21.53 4.49
N GLN A 384 -11.82 -21.17 3.68
CA GLN A 384 -10.46 -21.67 3.84
C GLN A 384 -9.84 -21.24 5.16
N ILE A 385 -10.08 -20.00 5.59
CA ILE A 385 -9.59 -19.49 6.88
C ILE A 385 -10.25 -20.25 8.02
N ARG A 386 -11.57 -20.46 7.97
CA ARG A 386 -12.31 -21.25 8.98
C ARG A 386 -11.80 -22.68 9.06
N ALA A 387 -11.67 -23.37 7.93
CA ALA A 387 -11.21 -24.76 7.89
C ALA A 387 -9.78 -24.91 8.46
N ALA A 388 -8.89 -24.00 8.15
CA ALA A 388 -7.54 -23.99 8.71
C ALA A 388 -7.56 -23.80 10.24
N ALA A 389 -8.42 -22.91 10.75
CA ALA A 389 -8.58 -22.69 12.18
C ALA A 389 -9.15 -23.94 12.90
N GLN A 390 -10.16 -24.60 12.33
CA GLN A 390 -10.73 -25.83 12.86
C GLN A 390 -9.67 -26.95 12.94
N THR A 391 -8.86 -27.12 11.89
CA THR A 391 -7.76 -28.10 11.87
C THR A 391 -6.72 -27.82 12.96
N ARG A 392 -6.30 -26.56 13.12
CA ARG A 392 -5.37 -26.15 14.18
C ARG A 392 -5.92 -26.46 15.56
N LEU A 393 -7.15 -26.06 15.85
CA LEU A 393 -7.80 -26.31 17.16
C LEU A 393 -8.01 -27.79 17.45
N ALA A 394 -8.25 -28.61 16.44
CA ALA A 394 -8.33 -30.08 16.62
C ALA A 394 -6.97 -30.67 17.02
N SER A 395 -5.87 -30.20 16.39
CA SER A 395 -4.51 -30.65 16.72
C SER A 395 -4.00 -30.18 18.08
N GLU A 396 -4.51 -29.06 18.61
CA GLU A 396 -4.16 -28.56 19.95
C GLU A 396 -4.90 -29.29 21.10
N ARG A 397 -5.97 -30.02 20.77
CA ARG A 397 -6.79 -30.80 21.76
C ARG A 397 -6.45 -32.29 21.83
N GLY A 398 -5.72 -32.80 20.86
CA GLY A 398 -5.25 -34.21 20.83
C GLY A 398 -3.82 -34.33 21.31
#